data_1d71d11a4a659729d65b06592213817e
#
_entry.id   1d71d11a4a659729d65b06592213817e
#
_cell.length_a   1.000
_cell.length_b   1.000
_cell.length_c   1.000
_cell.angle_alpha   90.00
_cell.angle_beta   90.00
_cell.angle_gamma   90.00
#
_symmetry.space_group_name_H-M   'P 1'
#
loop_
_entity.id
_entity.type
_entity.pdbx_description
1 polymer ?
#
loop_
_entity_poly.entity_id
_entity_poly.type
_entity_poly.pdbx_seq_one_letter_code
_entity_poly.pdbx_strand_id
1 'polypeptide(L)'
;MLEAPIPPDEALRLETLRRLSLLDSEAEERFDRLTRMARRVFNVPIALVSLVDEDRQWFKSCIGLEVRETARDISFCGHAIMGNETFIVPDASQDPRFADNPLVVGGPGIRFYAGQPLRIANGCKLGTLCIIDTVPRELSEEDVGLLKDLAAMVVRELEAVQLATIDELTLISNRRGFVMLAEKSLSLASRLQMPLALLYLDLNGFKGINDRWGHAEGDRALIAFATLLKQAFRGADVFARMGGDEFAVLLPNVMEAQAQLAYERFNAMLAEHNQHSGCGYALTCSTGIVCYDGHGCVSLAELLTRADELMYQRKRDGKG
;
A
#
# COMPACT_ATOMS: atom_id res chain seq x y z
N MET A 1 10.31 5.05 -29.16
CA MET A 1 10.12 5.41 -27.73
C MET A 1 11.03 4.53 -26.87
N LEU A 2 11.68 5.11 -25.89
CA LEU A 2 12.48 4.36 -24.93
C LEU A 2 11.63 4.14 -23.67
N GLU A 3 11.41 2.86 -23.31
CA GLU A 3 10.74 2.52 -22.05
C GLU A 3 11.62 2.88 -20.84
N ALA A 4 10.99 3.30 -19.74
CA ALA A 4 11.72 3.58 -18.52
C ALA A 4 12.30 2.28 -17.93
N PRO A 5 13.57 2.27 -17.47
CA PRO A 5 14.13 1.11 -16.79
C PRO A 5 13.39 0.85 -15.47
N ILE A 6 13.45 -0.39 -15.01
CA ILE A 6 12.87 -0.78 -13.70
C ILE A 6 13.90 -0.44 -12.61
N PRO A 7 13.48 0.25 -11.53
CA PRO A 7 14.37 0.55 -10.41
C PRO A 7 14.92 -0.72 -9.74
N PRO A 8 16.17 -0.70 -9.23
CA PRO A 8 16.77 -1.87 -8.58
C PRO A 8 16.05 -2.29 -7.28
N ASP A 9 15.32 -1.37 -6.64
CA ASP A 9 14.52 -1.55 -5.44
C ASP A 9 13.02 -1.77 -5.72
N GLU A 10 12.65 -2.18 -6.94
CA GLU A 10 11.27 -2.26 -7.42
C GLU A 10 10.36 -3.08 -6.51
N ALA A 11 10.81 -4.23 -6.03
CA ALA A 11 10.00 -5.08 -5.14
C ALA A 11 9.63 -4.36 -3.84
N LEU A 12 10.59 -3.68 -3.20
CA LEU A 12 10.37 -2.89 -1.99
C LEU A 12 9.49 -1.66 -2.27
N ARG A 13 9.72 -1.01 -3.41
CA ARG A 13 8.95 0.15 -3.86
C ARG A 13 7.47 -0.20 -4.06
N LEU A 14 7.20 -1.28 -4.78
CA LEU A 14 5.83 -1.77 -5.02
C LEU A 14 5.16 -2.24 -3.72
N GLU A 15 5.86 -2.96 -2.86
CA GLU A 15 5.36 -3.34 -1.55
C GLU A 15 4.97 -2.10 -0.74
N THR A 16 5.84 -1.10 -0.71
CA THR A 16 5.60 0.17 0.00
C THR A 16 4.40 0.91 -0.59
N LEU A 17 4.30 1.01 -1.92
CA LEU A 17 3.19 1.66 -2.61
C LEU A 17 1.84 0.98 -2.30
N ARG A 18 1.80 -0.35 -2.38
CA ARG A 18 0.60 -1.15 -2.13
C ARG A 18 0.12 -1.03 -0.69
N ARG A 19 1.04 -0.95 0.28
CA ARG A 19 0.71 -0.74 1.70
C ARG A 19 0.01 0.60 1.97
N LEU A 20 0.26 1.64 1.18
CA LEU A 20 -0.44 2.92 1.31
C LEU A 20 -1.92 2.84 0.94
N SER A 21 -2.34 1.81 0.19
CA SER A 21 -3.72 1.61 -0.27
C SER A 21 -4.31 2.79 -1.05
N LEU A 22 -3.45 3.60 -1.67
CA LEU A 22 -3.84 4.79 -2.43
C LEU A 22 -4.18 4.46 -3.88
N LEU A 23 -3.68 3.35 -4.43
CA LEU A 23 -4.05 2.90 -5.76
C LEU A 23 -5.54 2.55 -5.78
N ASP A 24 -6.22 2.93 -6.86
CA ASP A 24 -7.66 2.70 -7.08
C ASP A 24 -8.56 3.29 -5.96
N SER A 25 -8.06 4.29 -5.23
CA SER A 25 -8.82 5.00 -4.21
C SER A 25 -9.54 6.23 -4.78
N GLU A 26 -10.53 6.72 -4.05
CA GLU A 26 -11.24 7.95 -4.42
C GLU A 26 -10.32 9.19 -4.38
N ALA A 27 -10.78 10.27 -5.03
CA ALA A 27 -10.11 11.56 -4.96
C ALA A 27 -10.11 12.09 -3.52
N GLU A 28 -9.00 12.71 -3.11
CA GLU A 28 -8.86 13.27 -1.77
C GLU A 28 -8.37 14.72 -1.88
N GLU A 29 -9.10 15.64 -1.24
CA GLU A 29 -8.84 17.08 -1.30
C GLU A 29 -7.40 17.46 -0.90
N ARG A 30 -6.77 16.70 0.00
CA ARG A 30 -5.37 16.94 0.41
C ARG A 30 -4.37 16.82 -0.75
N PHE A 31 -4.62 15.92 -1.73
CA PHE A 31 -3.81 15.82 -2.95
C PHE A 31 -4.31 16.79 -4.03
N ASP A 32 -5.63 16.93 -4.18
CA ASP A 32 -6.23 17.76 -5.23
C ASP A 32 -5.90 19.25 -5.06
N ARG A 33 -5.81 19.75 -3.82
CA ARG A 33 -5.37 21.13 -3.58
C ARG A 33 -3.93 21.36 -4.06
N LEU A 34 -3.03 20.35 -3.91
CA LEU A 34 -1.63 20.50 -4.32
C LEU A 34 -1.47 20.50 -5.84
N THR A 35 -2.21 19.66 -6.56
CA THR A 35 -2.25 19.71 -8.02
C THR A 35 -2.88 21.00 -8.54
N ARG A 36 -3.94 21.53 -7.89
CA ARG A 36 -4.50 22.83 -8.21
C ARG A 36 -3.51 23.97 -7.99
N MET A 37 -2.73 23.93 -6.90
CA MET A 37 -1.67 24.89 -6.64
C MET A 37 -0.58 24.81 -7.72
N ALA A 38 -0.04 23.62 -8.00
CA ALA A 38 0.95 23.42 -9.03
C ALA A 38 0.48 23.94 -10.39
N ARG A 39 -0.72 23.54 -10.84
CA ARG A 39 -1.30 24.02 -12.09
C ARG A 39 -1.36 25.54 -12.18
N ARG A 40 -1.80 26.23 -11.11
CA ARG A 40 -1.96 27.70 -11.09
C ARG A 40 -0.63 28.41 -11.07
N VAL A 41 0.29 27.96 -10.21
CA VAL A 41 1.58 28.62 -10.02
C VAL A 41 2.44 28.53 -11.31
N PHE A 42 2.50 27.34 -11.92
CA PHE A 42 3.27 27.14 -13.14
C PHE A 42 2.49 27.54 -14.41
N ASN A 43 1.22 27.92 -14.29
CA ASN A 43 0.34 28.28 -15.41
C ASN A 43 0.40 27.21 -16.53
N VAL A 44 0.19 25.94 -16.15
CA VAL A 44 0.18 24.78 -17.08
C VAL A 44 -1.23 24.19 -17.19
N PRO A 45 -1.57 23.55 -18.31
CA PRO A 45 -2.88 22.90 -18.46
C PRO A 45 -3.03 21.65 -17.59
N ILE A 46 -1.95 20.91 -17.32
CA ILE A 46 -1.99 19.62 -16.67
C ILE A 46 -1.05 19.60 -15.45
N ALA A 47 -1.56 19.11 -14.31
CA ALA A 47 -0.76 18.81 -13.12
C ALA A 47 -1.28 17.53 -12.47
N LEU A 48 -0.35 16.64 -12.05
CA LEU A 48 -0.69 15.31 -11.54
C LEU A 48 0.11 14.99 -10.28
N VAL A 49 -0.53 14.29 -9.34
CA VAL A 49 0.16 13.39 -8.40
C VAL A 49 0.02 11.99 -8.99
N SER A 50 1.09 11.50 -9.59
CA SER A 50 1.17 10.21 -10.27
C SER A 50 1.88 9.19 -9.39
N LEU A 51 1.32 8.00 -9.22
CA LEU A 51 1.91 6.85 -8.55
C LEU A 51 2.25 5.79 -9.60
N VAL A 52 3.49 5.30 -9.60
CA VAL A 52 3.97 4.33 -10.60
C VAL A 52 3.81 2.92 -10.04
N ASP A 53 2.85 2.15 -10.59
CA ASP A 53 2.60 0.75 -10.25
C ASP A 53 3.46 -0.19 -11.12
N GLU A 54 3.19 -1.48 -11.10
CA GLU A 54 3.95 -2.52 -11.79
C GLU A 54 3.89 -2.37 -13.32
N ASP A 55 2.70 -2.17 -13.87
CA ASP A 55 2.40 -2.09 -15.32
C ASP A 55 1.73 -0.79 -15.76
N ARG A 56 1.38 0.08 -14.81
CA ARG A 56 0.67 1.36 -15.04
C ARG A 56 1.23 2.48 -14.18
N GLN A 57 0.95 3.71 -14.56
CA GLN A 57 0.95 4.87 -13.67
C GLN A 57 -0.49 5.26 -13.36
N TRP A 58 -0.80 5.39 -12.09
CA TRP A 58 -2.12 5.74 -11.60
C TRP A 58 -2.11 7.16 -11.00
N PHE A 59 -3.15 7.95 -11.28
CA PHE A 59 -3.20 9.35 -10.86
C PHE A 59 -4.03 9.50 -9.60
N LYS A 60 -3.35 9.66 -8.46
CA LYS A 60 -3.98 9.97 -7.16
C LYS A 60 -4.71 11.30 -7.20
N SER A 61 -4.13 12.29 -7.88
CA SER A 61 -4.77 13.55 -8.21
C SER A 61 -4.43 13.93 -9.66
N CYS A 62 -5.44 14.38 -10.40
CA CYS A 62 -5.32 14.63 -11.82
C CYS A 62 -6.14 15.87 -12.20
N ILE A 63 -5.46 16.86 -12.79
CA ILE A 63 -6.11 18.04 -13.40
C ILE A 63 -5.63 18.17 -14.83
N GLY A 64 -6.58 18.32 -15.74
CA GLY A 64 -6.31 18.56 -17.16
C GLY A 64 -6.26 17.31 -18.03
N LEU A 65 -6.47 16.10 -17.47
CA LEU A 65 -6.69 14.86 -18.21
C LEU A 65 -8.03 14.23 -17.79
N GLU A 66 -8.65 13.51 -18.72
CA GLU A 66 -9.90 12.78 -18.46
C GLU A 66 -9.65 11.35 -17.93
N VAL A 67 -8.44 10.83 -18.13
CA VAL A 67 -8.04 9.48 -17.70
C VAL A 67 -7.49 9.48 -16.29
N ARG A 68 -7.63 8.35 -15.58
CA ARG A 68 -7.11 8.15 -14.22
C ARG A 68 -5.81 7.34 -14.19
N GLU A 69 -5.43 6.76 -15.32
CA GLU A 69 -4.21 5.96 -15.45
C GLU A 69 -3.74 5.92 -16.90
N THR A 70 -2.48 5.54 -17.09
CA THR A 70 -1.90 5.18 -18.38
C THR A 70 -0.94 4.01 -18.18
N ALA A 71 -0.59 3.31 -19.28
CA ALA A 71 0.40 2.26 -19.23
C ALA A 71 1.77 2.80 -18.78
N ARG A 72 2.53 1.98 -18.06
CA ARG A 72 3.83 2.38 -17.49
C ARG A 72 4.90 2.57 -18.55
N ASP A 73 4.87 1.79 -19.61
CA ASP A 73 5.82 1.82 -20.73
C ASP A 73 5.87 3.19 -21.42
N ILE A 74 4.74 3.90 -21.52
CA ILE A 74 4.67 5.25 -22.10
C ILE A 74 4.89 6.37 -21.07
N SER A 75 5.19 6.03 -19.81
CA SER A 75 5.20 6.96 -18.68
C SER A 75 6.47 7.80 -18.61
N PHE A 76 6.33 9.13 -18.63
CA PHE A 76 7.40 10.07 -18.25
C PHE A 76 7.76 9.93 -16.75
N CYS A 77 6.78 9.64 -15.89
CA CYS A 77 6.99 9.47 -14.46
C CYS A 77 7.85 8.22 -14.17
N GLY A 78 7.75 7.17 -15.00
CA GLY A 78 8.63 6.00 -14.92
C GLY A 78 10.10 6.36 -15.07
N HIS A 79 10.42 7.27 -15.99
CA HIS A 79 11.79 7.80 -16.14
C HIS A 79 12.19 8.70 -14.95
N ALA A 80 11.28 9.54 -14.47
CA ALA A 80 11.55 10.47 -13.37
C ALA A 80 11.93 9.76 -12.08
N ILE A 81 11.27 8.64 -11.72
CA ILE A 81 11.57 7.90 -10.48
C ILE A 81 12.93 7.22 -10.47
N MET A 82 13.64 7.14 -11.61
CA MET A 82 15.00 6.62 -11.68
C MET A 82 16.01 7.56 -11.04
N GLY A 83 15.78 8.87 -11.12
CA GLY A 83 16.62 9.92 -10.51
C GLY A 83 16.14 10.36 -9.12
N ASN A 84 16.87 11.30 -8.52
CA ASN A 84 16.48 11.98 -7.28
C ASN A 84 16.09 13.45 -7.54
N GLU A 85 16.60 14.01 -8.62
CA GLU A 85 16.37 15.39 -9.03
C GLU A 85 15.11 15.52 -9.86
N THR A 86 14.65 16.76 -10.04
CA THR A 86 13.53 17.06 -10.94
C THR A 86 13.89 16.61 -12.34
N PHE A 87 13.07 15.74 -12.91
CA PHE A 87 13.23 15.27 -14.29
C PHE A 87 12.50 16.25 -15.23
N ILE A 88 13.24 16.92 -16.11
CA ILE A 88 12.72 17.96 -16.99
C ILE A 88 12.93 17.56 -18.45
N VAL A 89 11.87 17.68 -19.24
CA VAL A 89 11.86 17.53 -20.70
C VAL A 89 11.30 18.82 -21.28
N PRO A 90 12.15 19.75 -21.74
CA PRO A 90 11.72 21.07 -22.26
C PRO A 90 10.87 20.99 -23.51
N ASP A 91 11.18 20.05 -24.43
CA ASP A 91 10.37 19.73 -25.61
C ASP A 91 10.44 18.22 -25.90
N ALA A 92 9.36 17.52 -25.57
CA ALA A 92 9.24 16.07 -25.73
C ALA A 92 9.27 15.64 -27.21
N SER A 93 8.89 16.52 -28.15
CA SER A 93 8.97 16.21 -29.58
C SER A 93 10.41 16.18 -30.12
N GLN A 94 11.35 16.80 -29.42
CA GLN A 94 12.77 16.83 -29.76
C GLN A 94 13.61 15.83 -28.90
N ASP A 95 13.02 15.29 -27.85
CA ASP A 95 13.71 14.35 -26.99
C ASP A 95 13.65 12.92 -27.58
N PRO A 96 14.81 12.30 -27.88
CA PRO A 96 14.86 10.98 -28.54
C PRO A 96 14.21 9.87 -27.70
N ARG A 97 14.00 10.08 -26.41
CA ARG A 97 13.28 9.12 -25.54
C ARG A 97 11.77 9.15 -25.76
N PHE A 98 11.22 10.31 -26.17
CA PHE A 98 9.79 10.56 -26.17
C PHE A 98 9.19 11.02 -27.50
N ALA A 99 10.00 11.35 -28.50
CA ALA A 99 9.54 11.94 -29.77
C ALA A 99 8.45 11.12 -30.48
N ASP A 100 8.48 9.79 -30.37
CA ASP A 100 7.51 8.84 -30.92
C ASP A 100 6.53 8.27 -29.86
N ASN A 101 6.52 8.85 -28.65
CA ASN A 101 5.61 8.44 -27.57
C ASN A 101 4.15 8.77 -27.94
N PRO A 102 3.18 7.85 -27.70
CA PRO A 102 1.76 8.10 -27.98
C PRO A 102 1.19 9.36 -27.34
N LEU A 103 1.69 9.75 -26.15
CA LEU A 103 1.27 10.97 -25.46
C LEU A 103 1.85 12.26 -26.09
N VAL A 104 2.87 12.12 -26.95
CA VAL A 104 3.52 13.23 -27.68
C VAL A 104 2.93 13.36 -29.09
N VAL A 105 2.81 12.23 -29.81
CA VAL A 105 2.33 12.23 -31.21
C VAL A 105 0.80 12.23 -31.31
N GLY A 106 0.14 11.76 -30.25
CA GLY A 106 -1.33 11.72 -30.10
C GLY A 106 -1.83 12.69 -29.02
N GLY A 107 -2.97 12.39 -28.42
CA GLY A 107 -3.48 13.16 -27.29
C GLY A 107 -2.79 12.76 -25.98
N PRO A 108 -2.45 13.70 -25.10
CA PRO A 108 -2.77 15.14 -25.11
C PRO A 108 -1.79 16.02 -25.91
N GLY A 109 -0.79 15.45 -26.59
CA GLY A 109 0.18 16.22 -27.37
C GLY A 109 1.23 16.90 -26.49
N ILE A 110 1.81 16.15 -25.55
CA ILE A 110 2.81 16.66 -24.60
C ILE A 110 4.00 17.25 -25.35
N ARG A 111 4.40 18.46 -24.93
CA ARG A 111 5.66 19.10 -25.36
C ARG A 111 6.59 19.32 -24.18
N PHE A 112 6.06 19.76 -23.08
CA PHE A 112 6.84 19.99 -21.86
C PHE A 112 6.40 19.03 -20.76
N TYR A 113 7.37 18.51 -20.01
CA TYR A 113 7.17 17.73 -18.79
C TYR A 113 8.21 18.13 -17.74
N ALA A 114 7.76 18.35 -16.51
CA ALA A 114 8.66 18.38 -15.35
C ALA A 114 8.03 17.59 -14.21
N GLY A 115 8.78 16.63 -13.65
CA GLY A 115 8.33 15.76 -12.58
C GLY A 115 9.36 15.65 -11.45
N GLN A 116 8.94 15.99 -10.23
CA GLN A 116 9.73 15.77 -9.03
C GLN A 116 9.37 14.43 -8.41
N PRO A 117 10.34 13.51 -8.22
CA PRO A 117 10.10 12.23 -7.57
C PRO A 117 9.56 12.41 -6.13
N LEU A 118 8.56 11.61 -5.78
CA LEU A 118 7.98 11.54 -4.44
C LEU A 118 8.72 10.48 -3.63
N ARG A 119 9.81 10.90 -2.98
CA ARG A 119 10.66 10.04 -2.16
C ARG A 119 10.21 10.10 -0.72
N ILE A 120 9.75 8.97 -0.17
CA ILE A 120 9.35 8.84 1.23
C ILE A 120 10.54 8.45 2.13
N ALA A 121 10.34 8.43 3.45
CA ALA A 121 11.38 8.27 4.47
C ALA A 121 12.24 7.00 4.29
N ASN A 122 11.68 5.87 3.80
CA ASN A 122 12.44 4.65 3.54
C ASN A 122 13.29 4.69 2.26
N GLY A 123 13.31 5.81 1.55
CA GLY A 123 14.09 6.03 0.32
C GLY A 123 13.37 5.65 -0.98
N CYS A 124 12.25 4.92 -0.91
CA CYS A 124 11.47 4.53 -2.09
C CYS A 124 10.84 5.74 -2.79
N LYS A 125 10.89 5.75 -4.11
CA LYS A 125 10.26 6.76 -4.97
C LYS A 125 8.97 6.17 -5.54
N LEU A 126 7.83 6.60 -5.00
CA LEU A 126 6.53 6.00 -5.29
C LEU A 126 5.89 6.53 -6.58
N GLY A 127 6.35 7.68 -7.05
CA GLY A 127 5.80 8.39 -8.19
C GLY A 127 6.33 9.79 -8.30
N THR A 128 5.54 10.73 -8.85
CA THR A 128 5.95 12.13 -9.06
C THR A 128 4.80 13.10 -8.78
N LEU A 129 5.16 14.31 -8.33
CA LEU A 129 4.36 15.49 -8.64
C LEU A 129 4.87 16.02 -9.98
N CYS A 130 4.02 16.07 -10.99
CA CYS A 130 4.44 16.57 -12.30
C CYS A 130 3.50 17.64 -12.86
N ILE A 131 4.11 18.49 -13.68
CA ILE A 131 3.47 19.53 -14.47
C ILE A 131 3.77 19.29 -15.94
N ILE A 132 2.78 19.49 -16.79
CA ILE A 132 2.81 19.12 -18.21
C ILE A 132 2.17 20.23 -19.04
N ASP A 133 2.78 20.52 -20.19
CA ASP A 133 2.22 21.44 -21.16
C ASP A 133 2.26 20.90 -22.59
N THR A 134 1.39 21.44 -23.43
CA THR A 134 1.32 21.19 -24.88
C THR A 134 2.18 22.14 -25.70
N VAL A 135 2.91 23.03 -25.05
CA VAL A 135 3.95 23.89 -25.62
C VAL A 135 5.27 23.68 -24.92
N PRO A 136 6.42 23.82 -25.64
CA PRO A 136 7.74 23.71 -25.01
C PRO A 136 7.93 24.79 -23.94
N ARG A 137 8.66 24.44 -22.85
CA ARG A 137 8.99 25.34 -21.76
C ARG A 137 10.37 25.09 -21.19
N GLU A 138 10.92 26.12 -20.58
CA GLU A 138 12.08 26.04 -19.70
C GLU A 138 11.66 26.44 -18.29
N LEU A 139 12.24 25.81 -17.28
CA LEU A 139 12.06 26.17 -15.87
C LEU A 139 13.31 26.89 -15.36
N SER A 140 13.10 27.98 -14.63
CA SER A 140 14.15 28.62 -13.84
C SER A 140 14.53 27.75 -12.63
N GLU A 141 15.67 28.05 -12.02
CA GLU A 141 16.05 27.40 -10.74
C GLU A 141 15.03 27.65 -9.64
N GLU A 142 14.38 28.83 -9.62
CA GLU A 142 13.32 29.17 -8.68
C GLU A 142 12.07 28.30 -8.91
N ASP A 143 11.67 28.08 -10.18
CA ASP A 143 10.56 27.19 -10.54
C ASP A 143 10.84 25.73 -10.11
N VAL A 144 12.07 25.26 -10.33
CA VAL A 144 12.49 23.92 -9.88
C VAL A 144 12.43 23.79 -8.36
N GLY A 145 12.90 24.85 -7.65
CA GLY A 145 12.79 24.93 -6.19
C GLY A 145 11.35 24.81 -5.71
N LEU A 146 10.46 25.58 -6.32
CA LEU A 146 9.04 25.59 -5.98
C LEU A 146 8.35 24.25 -6.27
N LEU A 147 8.71 23.57 -7.38
CA LEU A 147 8.19 22.24 -7.69
C LEU A 147 8.65 21.21 -6.64
N LYS A 148 9.91 21.30 -6.18
CA LYS A 148 10.45 20.48 -5.09
C LYS A 148 9.69 20.71 -3.79
N ASP A 149 9.39 21.96 -3.43
CA ASP A 149 8.64 22.29 -2.21
C ASP A 149 7.20 21.74 -2.24
N LEU A 150 6.51 21.89 -3.37
CA LEU A 150 5.17 21.30 -3.54
C LEU A 150 5.21 19.78 -3.49
N ALA A 151 6.22 19.15 -4.09
CA ALA A 151 6.40 17.70 -4.02
C ALA A 151 6.69 17.22 -2.58
N ALA A 152 7.47 17.99 -1.81
CA ALA A 152 7.69 17.70 -0.39
C ALA A 152 6.37 17.77 0.43
N MET A 153 5.44 18.66 0.08
CA MET A 153 4.10 18.66 0.68
C MET A 153 3.30 17.41 0.32
N VAL A 154 3.37 16.94 -0.94
CA VAL A 154 2.74 15.66 -1.34
C VAL A 154 3.35 14.49 -0.56
N VAL A 155 4.66 14.45 -0.39
CA VAL A 155 5.35 13.40 0.40
C VAL A 155 4.85 13.38 1.84
N ARG A 156 4.67 14.54 2.49
CA ARG A 156 4.10 14.61 3.84
C ARG A 156 2.68 14.04 3.92
N GLU A 157 1.84 14.29 2.91
CA GLU A 157 0.50 13.68 2.85
C GLU A 157 0.57 12.15 2.67
N LEU A 158 1.51 11.63 1.88
CA LEU A 158 1.74 10.19 1.71
C LEU A 158 2.23 9.55 3.03
N GLU A 159 3.17 10.17 3.71
CA GLU A 159 3.67 9.73 5.01
C GLU A 159 2.59 9.78 6.10
N ALA A 160 1.74 10.81 6.09
CA ALA A 160 0.59 10.88 6.99
C ALA A 160 -0.40 9.71 6.78
N VAL A 161 -0.61 9.28 5.52
CA VAL A 161 -1.39 8.06 5.23
C VAL A 161 -0.69 6.83 5.81
N GLN A 162 0.61 6.72 5.61
CA GLN A 162 1.40 5.59 6.11
C GLN A 162 1.32 5.48 7.64
N LEU A 163 1.56 6.58 8.36
CA LEU A 163 1.45 6.63 9.82
C LEU A 163 0.03 6.32 10.31
N ALA A 164 -1.01 6.70 9.52
CA ALA A 164 -2.39 6.42 9.86
C ALA A 164 -2.82 4.96 9.61
N THR A 165 -2.08 4.17 8.82
CA THR A 165 -2.51 2.84 8.36
C THR A 165 -1.56 1.70 8.72
N ILE A 166 -0.37 2.00 9.24
CA ILE A 166 0.64 1.00 9.64
C ILE A 166 0.78 1.01 11.17
N ASP A 167 1.01 -0.16 11.76
CA ASP A 167 1.40 -0.31 13.16
C ASP A 167 2.91 -0.08 13.30
N GLU A 168 3.30 0.91 14.11
CA GLU A 168 4.69 1.36 14.24
C GLU A 168 5.64 0.29 14.78
N LEU A 169 5.13 -0.63 15.62
CA LEU A 169 5.93 -1.68 16.22
C LEU A 169 6.18 -2.84 15.24
N THR A 170 5.11 -3.33 14.62
CA THR A 170 5.15 -4.58 13.83
C THR A 170 5.35 -4.34 12.34
N LEU A 171 5.20 -3.10 11.88
CA LEU A 171 5.32 -2.68 10.47
C LEU A 171 4.39 -3.47 9.51
N ILE A 172 3.27 -3.99 10.02
CA ILE A 172 2.13 -4.45 9.23
C ILE A 172 0.99 -3.42 9.31
N SER A 173 -0.11 -3.63 8.60
CA SER A 173 -1.27 -2.75 8.72
C SER A 173 -1.73 -2.68 10.17
N ASN A 174 -2.16 -1.49 10.60
CA ASN A 174 -2.93 -1.33 11.82
C ASN A 174 -4.43 -1.57 11.55
N ARG A 175 -5.28 -1.45 12.57
CA ARG A 175 -6.73 -1.63 12.44
C ARG A 175 -7.34 -0.79 11.33
N ARG A 176 -6.92 0.48 11.19
CA ARG A 176 -7.45 1.38 10.16
C ARG A 176 -7.03 0.94 8.74
N GLY A 177 -5.77 0.57 8.56
CA GLY A 177 -5.26 0.02 7.31
C GLY A 177 -5.96 -1.28 6.92
N PHE A 178 -6.19 -2.16 7.91
CA PHE A 178 -6.95 -3.40 7.69
C PHE A 178 -8.36 -3.13 7.18
N VAL A 179 -9.11 -2.26 7.85
CA VAL A 179 -10.50 -1.94 7.47
C VAL A 179 -10.56 -1.41 6.03
N MET A 180 -9.69 -0.46 5.67
CA MET A 180 -9.63 0.09 4.31
C MET A 180 -9.40 -0.99 3.23
N LEU A 181 -8.44 -1.89 3.46
CA LEU A 181 -8.09 -2.95 2.51
C LEU A 181 -9.16 -4.03 2.47
N ALA A 182 -9.68 -4.42 3.64
CA ALA A 182 -10.67 -5.48 3.77
C ALA A 182 -12.02 -5.08 3.16
N GLU A 183 -12.47 -3.83 3.32
CA GLU A 183 -13.68 -3.31 2.66
C GLU A 183 -13.58 -3.34 1.14
N LYS A 184 -12.42 -2.95 0.58
CA LYS A 184 -12.13 -3.07 -0.85
C LYS A 184 -12.22 -4.52 -1.33
N SER A 185 -11.57 -5.43 -0.60
CA SER A 185 -11.56 -6.86 -0.93
C SER A 185 -12.96 -7.47 -0.84
N LEU A 186 -13.74 -7.10 0.18
CA LEU A 186 -15.12 -7.56 0.38
C LEU A 186 -16.04 -7.04 -0.73
N SER A 187 -15.93 -5.77 -1.11
CA SER A 187 -16.67 -5.17 -2.22
C SER A 187 -16.38 -5.88 -3.55
N LEU A 188 -15.10 -6.18 -3.81
CA LEU A 188 -14.69 -6.93 -5.00
C LEU A 188 -15.24 -8.37 -4.98
N ALA A 189 -15.11 -9.06 -3.85
CA ALA A 189 -15.60 -10.41 -3.66
C ALA A 189 -17.12 -10.50 -3.89
N SER A 190 -17.90 -9.57 -3.32
CA SER A 190 -19.34 -9.48 -3.54
C SER A 190 -19.69 -9.24 -5.02
N ARG A 191 -18.99 -8.32 -5.69
CA ARG A 191 -19.23 -8.01 -7.11
C ARG A 191 -18.91 -9.19 -8.05
N LEU A 192 -17.85 -9.93 -7.74
CA LEU A 192 -17.38 -11.07 -8.55
C LEU A 192 -17.94 -12.42 -8.07
N GLN A 193 -18.77 -12.40 -7.01
CA GLN A 193 -19.30 -13.61 -6.36
C GLN A 193 -18.18 -14.59 -5.96
N MET A 194 -17.10 -14.05 -5.42
CA MET A 194 -15.94 -14.84 -4.99
C MET A 194 -15.96 -15.04 -3.47
N PRO A 195 -15.57 -16.22 -2.99
CA PRO A 195 -15.48 -16.44 -1.55
C PRO A 195 -14.35 -15.65 -0.93
N LEU A 196 -14.46 -15.37 0.37
CA LEU A 196 -13.36 -14.88 1.19
C LEU A 196 -13.42 -15.46 2.61
N ALA A 197 -12.28 -15.53 3.26
CA ALA A 197 -12.19 -15.95 4.66
C ALA A 197 -11.52 -14.88 5.51
N LEU A 198 -12.04 -14.68 6.72
CA LEU A 198 -11.48 -13.81 7.75
C LEU A 198 -11.00 -14.66 8.93
N LEU A 199 -9.76 -14.46 9.33
CA LEU A 199 -9.18 -15.02 10.55
C LEU A 199 -8.98 -13.89 11.56
N TYR A 200 -9.46 -14.07 12.79
CA TYR A 200 -9.16 -13.20 13.92
C TYR A 200 -8.30 -13.99 14.90
N LEU A 201 -7.13 -13.44 15.27
CA LEU A 201 -6.11 -14.15 16.06
C LEU A 201 -5.77 -13.34 17.31
N ASP A 202 -5.53 -14.03 18.41
CA ASP A 202 -5.09 -13.46 19.70
C ASP A 202 -3.91 -14.26 20.22
N LEU A 203 -2.81 -13.59 20.60
CA LEU A 203 -1.65 -14.25 21.19
C LEU A 203 -1.97 -14.78 22.59
N ASN A 204 -1.80 -16.08 22.77
CA ASN A 204 -2.06 -16.72 24.06
C ASN A 204 -0.98 -16.34 25.09
N GLY A 205 -1.42 -15.95 26.27
CA GLY A 205 -0.51 -15.70 27.40
C GLY A 205 0.37 -14.44 27.26
N PHE A 206 0.07 -13.53 26.32
CA PHE A 206 0.89 -12.34 26.05
C PHE A 206 1.13 -11.48 27.31
N LYS A 207 0.10 -11.30 28.16
CA LYS A 207 0.26 -10.62 29.45
C LYS A 207 1.34 -11.30 30.31
N GLY A 208 1.36 -12.62 30.36
CA GLY A 208 2.38 -13.39 31.11
C GLY A 208 3.80 -13.20 30.55
N ILE A 209 3.94 -12.99 29.24
CA ILE A 209 5.24 -12.65 28.63
C ILE A 209 5.68 -11.26 29.16
N ASN A 210 4.82 -10.26 29.10
CA ASN A 210 5.12 -8.93 29.63
C ASN A 210 5.46 -8.94 31.12
N ASP A 211 4.66 -9.64 31.92
CA ASP A 211 4.82 -9.67 33.40
C ASP A 211 6.12 -10.39 33.81
N ARG A 212 6.57 -11.40 33.07
CA ARG A 212 7.75 -12.19 33.42
C ARG A 212 9.05 -11.68 32.80
N TRP A 213 9.01 -11.19 31.55
CA TRP A 213 10.21 -10.82 30.79
C TRP A 213 10.26 -9.32 30.40
N GLY A 214 9.25 -8.56 30.79
CA GLY A 214 9.15 -7.13 30.54
C GLY A 214 8.58 -6.77 29.16
N HIS A 215 8.13 -5.52 29.00
CA HIS A 215 7.47 -5.02 27.78
C HIS A 215 8.35 -5.11 26.53
N ALA A 216 9.66 -4.91 26.66
CA ALA A 216 10.58 -5.04 25.52
C ALA A 216 10.60 -6.47 24.93
N GLU A 217 10.36 -7.49 25.75
CA GLU A 217 10.25 -8.86 25.28
C GLU A 217 8.87 -9.11 24.65
N GLY A 218 7.81 -8.54 25.23
CA GLY A 218 6.49 -8.53 24.60
C GLY A 218 6.50 -7.89 23.22
N ASP A 219 7.21 -6.76 23.05
CA ASP A 219 7.39 -6.11 21.75
C ASP A 219 8.10 -7.04 20.75
N ARG A 220 9.15 -7.76 21.19
CA ARG A 220 9.82 -8.76 20.34
C ARG A 220 8.90 -9.91 19.95
N ALA A 221 8.05 -10.37 20.86
CA ALA A 221 7.05 -11.40 20.60
C ALA A 221 6.04 -10.94 19.52
N LEU A 222 5.54 -9.70 19.60
CA LEU A 222 4.64 -9.13 18.60
C LEU A 222 5.31 -8.96 17.24
N ILE A 223 6.56 -8.51 17.19
CA ILE A 223 7.35 -8.36 15.95
C ILE A 223 7.58 -9.74 15.31
N ALA A 224 7.95 -10.76 16.11
CA ALA A 224 8.15 -12.11 15.62
C ALA A 224 6.86 -12.68 15.04
N PHE A 225 5.74 -12.55 15.74
CA PHE A 225 4.43 -13.00 15.26
C PHE A 225 4.03 -12.34 13.94
N ALA A 226 4.17 -11.00 13.84
CA ALA A 226 3.89 -10.27 12.62
C ALA A 226 4.82 -10.67 11.46
N THR A 227 6.09 -10.99 11.75
CA THR A 227 7.05 -11.47 10.75
C THR A 227 6.62 -12.84 10.20
N LEU A 228 6.17 -13.73 11.06
CA LEU A 228 5.64 -15.03 10.65
C LEU A 228 4.35 -14.90 9.83
N LEU A 229 3.46 -13.94 10.16
CA LEU A 229 2.30 -13.63 9.33
C LEU A 229 2.73 -13.20 7.92
N LYS A 230 3.70 -12.30 7.79
CA LYS A 230 4.24 -11.86 6.48
C LYS A 230 4.78 -13.03 5.65
N GLN A 231 5.37 -14.03 6.27
CA GLN A 231 5.93 -15.20 5.58
C GLN A 231 4.86 -16.24 5.23
N ALA A 232 3.84 -16.39 6.08
CA ALA A 232 2.78 -17.38 5.90
C ALA A 232 1.75 -16.98 4.84
N PHE A 233 1.47 -15.69 4.69
CA PHE A 233 0.40 -15.17 3.83
C PHE A 233 0.95 -14.47 2.58
N ARG A 234 0.14 -14.44 1.50
CA ARG A 234 0.55 -13.94 0.18
C ARG A 234 0.39 -12.42 0.09
N GLY A 235 0.99 -11.80 -0.91
CA GLY A 235 0.84 -10.36 -1.15
C GLY A 235 -0.59 -9.88 -1.44
N ALA A 236 -1.49 -10.79 -1.87
CA ALA A 236 -2.91 -10.50 -2.05
C ALA A 236 -3.73 -10.61 -0.75
N ASP A 237 -3.18 -11.25 0.29
CA ASP A 237 -3.84 -11.40 1.59
C ASP A 237 -3.64 -10.11 2.41
N VAL A 238 -4.68 -9.72 3.15
CA VAL A 238 -4.63 -8.55 4.02
C VAL A 238 -4.42 -9.02 5.46
N PHE A 239 -3.37 -8.56 6.13
CA PHE A 239 -3.13 -8.87 7.53
C PHE A 239 -2.73 -7.63 8.32
N ALA A 240 -3.14 -7.59 9.58
CA ALA A 240 -2.94 -6.43 10.45
C ALA A 240 -2.87 -6.79 11.93
N ARG A 241 -2.27 -5.88 12.70
CA ARG A 241 -2.43 -5.82 14.15
C ARG A 241 -3.63 -4.97 14.47
N MET A 242 -4.62 -5.55 15.16
CA MET A 242 -5.89 -4.88 15.48
C MET A 242 -5.80 -4.05 16.77
N GLY A 243 -4.86 -4.40 17.64
CA GLY A 243 -4.55 -3.73 18.89
C GLY A 243 -4.00 -4.72 19.91
N GLY A 244 -3.17 -4.27 20.86
CA GLY A 244 -2.61 -5.16 21.88
C GLY A 244 -1.93 -6.41 21.29
N ASP A 245 -2.47 -7.57 21.58
CA ASP A 245 -2.07 -8.91 21.15
C ASP A 245 -2.98 -9.51 20.07
N GLU A 246 -3.87 -8.72 19.49
CA GLU A 246 -4.86 -9.14 18.50
C GLU A 246 -4.41 -8.83 17.07
N PHE A 247 -4.64 -9.80 16.18
CA PHE A 247 -4.33 -9.70 14.75
C PHE A 247 -5.52 -10.17 13.90
N ALA A 248 -5.58 -9.72 12.66
CA ALA A 248 -6.58 -10.18 11.69
C ALA A 248 -5.92 -10.49 10.35
N VAL A 249 -6.46 -11.49 9.64
CA VAL A 249 -6.05 -11.86 8.29
C VAL A 249 -7.29 -12.04 7.44
N LEU A 250 -7.35 -11.39 6.26
CA LEU A 250 -8.38 -11.58 5.26
C LEU A 250 -7.76 -12.28 4.04
N LEU A 251 -8.37 -13.35 3.60
CA LEU A 251 -7.95 -14.19 2.50
C LEU A 251 -8.96 -14.08 1.34
N PRO A 252 -8.71 -13.28 0.30
CA PRO A 252 -9.58 -13.19 -0.87
C PRO A 252 -9.53 -14.49 -1.70
N ASN A 253 -10.67 -14.86 -2.29
CA ASN A 253 -10.83 -16.04 -3.13
C ASN A 253 -10.40 -17.36 -2.44
N VAL A 254 -10.80 -17.51 -1.16
CA VAL A 254 -10.46 -18.67 -0.32
C VAL A 254 -11.72 -19.21 0.32
N MET A 255 -11.95 -20.53 0.18
CA MET A 255 -13.01 -21.27 0.84
C MET A 255 -12.56 -21.79 2.21
N GLU A 256 -13.51 -22.26 3.05
CA GLU A 256 -13.26 -22.67 4.44
C GLU A 256 -12.12 -23.67 4.59
N ALA A 257 -12.12 -24.73 3.78
CA ALA A 257 -11.05 -25.75 3.84
C ALA A 257 -9.66 -25.17 3.54
N GLN A 258 -9.58 -24.22 2.60
CA GLN A 258 -8.32 -23.56 2.25
C GLN A 258 -7.87 -22.57 3.36
N ALA A 259 -8.82 -21.89 3.99
CA ALA A 259 -8.55 -21.01 5.12
C ALA A 259 -8.01 -21.80 6.32
N GLN A 260 -8.60 -22.97 6.58
CA GLN A 260 -8.13 -23.89 7.62
C GLN A 260 -6.70 -24.37 7.34
N LEU A 261 -6.40 -24.78 6.10
CA LEU A 261 -5.04 -25.17 5.69
C LEU A 261 -4.02 -24.01 5.80
N ALA A 262 -4.43 -22.79 5.46
CA ALA A 262 -3.56 -21.62 5.63
C ALA A 262 -3.24 -21.35 7.12
N TYR A 263 -4.23 -21.49 7.98
CA TYR A 263 -4.04 -21.40 9.43
C TYR A 263 -3.14 -22.52 9.99
N GLU A 264 -3.32 -23.76 9.54
CA GLU A 264 -2.47 -24.90 9.96
C GLU A 264 -1.01 -24.69 9.53
N ARG A 265 -0.79 -24.19 8.32
CA ARG A 265 0.56 -23.82 7.84
C ARG A 265 1.18 -22.73 8.73
N PHE A 266 0.42 -21.70 9.07
CA PHE A 266 0.89 -20.65 9.98
C PHE A 266 1.24 -21.21 11.36
N ASN A 267 0.41 -22.08 11.94
CA ASN A 267 0.68 -22.75 13.21
C ASN A 267 1.94 -23.63 13.17
N ALA A 268 2.18 -24.32 12.06
CA ALA A 268 3.41 -25.10 11.88
C ALA A 268 4.65 -24.18 11.90
N MET A 269 4.58 -23.00 11.26
CA MET A 269 5.65 -22.00 11.30
C MET A 269 5.86 -21.41 12.71
N LEU A 270 4.79 -21.19 13.48
CA LEU A 270 4.89 -20.81 14.89
C LEU A 270 5.59 -21.89 15.72
N ALA A 271 5.23 -23.14 15.53
CA ALA A 271 5.85 -24.27 16.22
C ALA A 271 7.35 -24.41 15.89
N GLU A 272 7.72 -24.24 14.63
CA GLU A 272 9.11 -24.23 14.17
C GLU A 272 9.89 -23.06 14.78
N HIS A 273 9.31 -21.85 14.76
CA HIS A 273 9.89 -20.68 15.42
C HIS A 273 10.15 -20.95 16.91
N ASN A 274 9.18 -21.51 17.63
CA ASN A 274 9.31 -21.81 19.05
C ASN A 274 10.45 -22.79 19.36
N GLN A 275 10.74 -23.71 18.47
CA GLN A 275 11.86 -24.66 18.62
C GLN A 275 13.24 -24.02 18.46
N HIS A 276 13.33 -22.95 17.63
CA HIS A 276 14.60 -22.34 17.26
C HIS A 276 14.83 -20.96 17.90
N SER A 277 13.81 -20.33 18.48
CA SER A 277 13.90 -18.96 19.01
C SER A 277 14.78 -18.82 20.24
N GLY A 278 14.96 -19.90 21.02
CA GLY A 278 15.66 -19.86 22.31
C GLY A 278 14.97 -18.99 23.38
N CYS A 279 13.74 -18.49 23.11
CA CYS A 279 12.96 -17.72 24.07
C CYS A 279 12.44 -18.61 25.19
N GLY A 280 12.34 -18.08 26.41
CA GLY A 280 11.81 -18.84 27.56
C GLY A 280 10.27 -19.01 27.54
N TYR A 281 9.61 -18.75 26.41
CA TYR A 281 8.18 -18.86 26.18
C TYR A 281 7.90 -19.34 24.75
N ALA A 282 6.69 -19.84 24.51
CA ALA A 282 6.23 -20.24 23.19
C ALA A 282 5.17 -19.24 22.67
N LEU A 283 5.28 -18.87 21.39
CA LEU A 283 4.24 -18.11 20.69
C LEU A 283 3.16 -19.08 20.23
N THR A 284 1.95 -18.90 20.72
CA THR A 284 0.75 -19.61 20.28
C THR A 284 -0.40 -18.64 20.15
N CYS A 285 -1.41 -18.95 19.34
CA CYS A 285 -2.58 -18.08 19.20
C CYS A 285 -3.89 -18.88 19.22
N SER A 286 -4.93 -18.21 19.69
CA SER A 286 -6.32 -18.64 19.51
C SER A 286 -6.88 -17.96 18.25
N THR A 287 -7.70 -18.67 17.45
CA THR A 287 -8.16 -18.16 16.16
C THR A 287 -9.63 -18.44 15.94
N GLY A 288 -10.39 -17.44 15.50
CA GLY A 288 -11.73 -17.59 14.91
C GLY A 288 -11.64 -17.44 13.39
N ILE A 289 -12.27 -18.35 12.66
CA ILE A 289 -12.32 -18.35 11.18
C ILE A 289 -13.77 -18.19 10.76
N VAL A 290 -14.05 -17.20 9.91
CA VAL A 290 -15.36 -16.95 9.31
C VAL A 290 -15.19 -16.88 7.80
N CYS A 291 -16.08 -17.57 7.09
CA CYS A 291 -16.10 -17.55 5.63
C CYS A 291 -17.33 -16.84 5.11
N TYR A 292 -17.16 -16.13 4.00
CA TYR A 292 -18.19 -15.52 3.18
C TYR A 292 -18.13 -16.17 1.80
N ASP A 293 -19.26 -16.64 1.29
CA ASP A 293 -19.34 -17.40 0.04
C ASP A 293 -19.44 -16.54 -1.23
N GLY A 294 -19.40 -15.20 -1.07
CA GLY A 294 -19.56 -14.25 -2.16
C GLY A 294 -21.02 -13.87 -2.45
N HIS A 295 -21.97 -14.44 -1.72
CA HIS A 295 -23.40 -14.20 -1.92
C HIS A 295 -24.06 -13.43 -0.77
N GLY A 296 -25.01 -12.57 -1.11
CA GLY A 296 -25.70 -11.74 -0.11
C GLY A 296 -24.90 -10.52 0.34
N CYS A 297 -25.48 -9.76 1.26
CA CYS A 297 -24.86 -8.58 1.86
C CYS A 297 -24.34 -8.94 3.24
N VAL A 298 -23.04 -8.83 3.45
CA VAL A 298 -22.39 -8.93 4.75
C VAL A 298 -21.46 -7.73 4.92
N SER A 299 -21.46 -7.12 6.09
CA SER A 299 -20.52 -6.04 6.40
C SER A 299 -19.23 -6.61 6.98
N LEU A 300 -18.12 -5.88 6.80
CA LEU A 300 -16.84 -6.23 7.42
C LEU A 300 -16.96 -6.28 8.95
N ALA A 301 -17.76 -5.38 9.54
CA ALA A 301 -17.98 -5.34 10.98
C ALA A 301 -18.64 -6.63 11.50
N GLU A 302 -19.63 -7.18 10.77
CA GLU A 302 -20.26 -8.45 11.11
C GLU A 302 -19.28 -9.62 11.01
N LEU A 303 -18.45 -9.67 9.97
CA LEU A 303 -17.42 -10.71 9.83
C LEU A 303 -16.41 -10.66 10.98
N LEU A 304 -15.92 -9.45 11.33
CA LEU A 304 -15.00 -9.25 12.45
C LEU A 304 -15.61 -9.70 13.78
N THR A 305 -16.87 -9.29 14.06
CA THR A 305 -17.56 -9.66 15.30
C THR A 305 -17.72 -11.18 15.42
N ARG A 306 -18.16 -11.85 14.36
CA ARG A 306 -18.30 -13.31 14.33
C ARG A 306 -16.97 -14.04 14.49
N ALA A 307 -15.91 -13.54 13.88
CA ALA A 307 -14.60 -14.15 13.99
C ALA A 307 -14.02 -13.99 15.40
N ASP A 308 -14.21 -12.83 16.04
CA ASP A 308 -13.83 -12.57 17.43
C ASP A 308 -14.59 -13.50 18.41
N GLU A 309 -15.90 -13.63 18.25
CA GLU A 309 -16.72 -14.55 19.07
C GLU A 309 -16.21 -16.00 18.97
N LEU A 310 -15.93 -16.49 17.77
CA LEU A 310 -15.39 -17.83 17.56
C LEU A 310 -14.00 -18.00 18.17
N MET A 311 -13.13 -17.00 18.04
CA MET A 311 -11.80 -16.98 18.65
C MET A 311 -11.92 -17.05 20.18
N TYR A 312 -12.82 -16.25 20.77
CA TYR A 312 -13.04 -16.23 22.21
C TYR A 312 -13.58 -17.56 22.75
N GLN A 313 -14.49 -18.21 22.03
CA GLN A 313 -14.99 -19.56 22.40
C GLN A 313 -13.84 -20.57 22.45
N ARG A 314 -13.00 -20.64 21.38
CA ARG A 314 -11.83 -21.53 21.34
C ARG A 314 -10.81 -21.24 22.44
N LYS A 315 -10.61 -19.95 22.77
CA LYS A 315 -9.71 -19.53 23.86
C LYS A 315 -10.20 -20.02 25.23
N ARG A 316 -11.51 -20.12 25.43
CA ARG A 316 -12.10 -20.70 26.65
C ARG A 316 -12.00 -22.20 26.68
N ASP A 317 -12.28 -22.88 25.59
CA ASP A 317 -12.24 -24.33 25.47
C ASP A 317 -10.80 -24.89 25.59
N GLY A 318 -9.79 -24.16 25.11
CA GLY A 318 -8.38 -24.51 25.24
C GLY A 318 -7.75 -24.24 26.62
N LYS A 319 -8.51 -23.70 27.57
CA LYS A 319 -8.10 -23.50 28.98
C LYS A 319 -8.61 -24.57 29.96
N GLY A 320 -9.26 -25.63 29.44
CA GLY A 320 -9.74 -26.78 30.20
C GLY A 320 -8.72 -27.90 30.30
#